data_7ddf95cb89d7e85c8946b2dab8db313d
#
_entry.id   7ddf95cb89d7e85c8946b2dab8db313d
#
_cell.length_a   1.000
_cell.length_b   1.000
_cell.length_c   1.000
_cell.angle_alpha   90.00
_cell.angle_beta   90.00
_cell.angle_gamma   90.00
#
_symmetry.space_group_name_H-M   'P 1'
#
loop_
_entity.id
_entity.type
_entity.pdbx_description
1 polymer ?
#
loop_
_entity_poly.entity_id
_entity_poly.type
_entity_poly.pdbx_seq_one_letter_code
_entity_poly.pdbx_strand_id
1 'polypeptide(L)'
;MIALLASCDKYEEGGYLYQTPQNIRGTWEYEEVVENHQPMDDSTFEARYRHSSVTFERGSSAVFHWKIQDSIEQEEHASYVFNYNKTKLCVIFDAYPLDEQVWVVNKLTKDEFWFSCVLSDDESVDMKLKKIAKK
;
A
#
# COMPACT_ATOMS: atom_id res chain seq x y z
N MET A 1 -13.93 29.21 -1.73
CA MET A 1 -13.17 28.90 -2.96
C MET A 1 -11.77 28.40 -2.65
N ILE A 2 -11.03 29.16 -1.88
CA ILE A 2 -9.65 28.77 -1.52
C ILE A 2 -9.63 27.48 -0.71
N ALA A 3 -10.61 27.29 0.17
CA ALA A 3 -10.69 26.09 1.00
C ALA A 3 -10.82 24.80 0.17
N LEU A 4 -11.52 24.87 -0.96
CA LEU A 4 -11.67 23.73 -1.85
C LEU A 4 -10.34 23.35 -2.51
N LEU A 5 -9.56 24.36 -2.92
CA LEU A 5 -8.27 24.12 -3.53
C LEU A 5 -7.31 23.47 -2.51
N ALA A 6 -7.33 23.94 -1.28
CA ALA A 6 -6.48 23.37 -0.24
C ALA A 6 -6.82 21.91 0.05
N SER A 7 -8.11 21.53 0.03
CA SER A 7 -8.52 20.16 0.27
C SER A 7 -8.15 19.22 -0.88
N CYS A 8 -7.98 19.73 -2.11
CA CYS A 8 -7.59 18.93 -3.26
C CYS A 8 -6.10 18.55 -3.25
N ASP A 9 -5.30 19.19 -2.41
CA ASP A 9 -3.86 18.96 -2.33
C ASP A 9 -3.47 17.89 -1.32
N LYS A 10 -4.43 17.28 -0.67
CA LYS A 10 -4.18 16.33 0.42
C LYS A 10 -4.98 15.06 0.22
N TYR A 11 -4.44 13.96 0.77
CA TYR A 11 -5.22 12.74 0.91
C TYR A 11 -6.25 12.91 2.01
N GLU A 12 -7.34 12.17 1.91
CA GLU A 12 -8.47 12.28 2.83
C GLU A 12 -8.07 12.15 4.29
N GLU A 13 -7.19 11.21 4.61
CA GLU A 13 -6.76 10.94 5.98
C GLU A 13 -5.41 11.58 6.31
N GLY A 14 -4.80 12.27 5.36
CA GLY A 14 -3.56 13.01 5.59
C GLY A 14 -2.48 12.77 4.57
N GLY A 15 -1.59 13.72 4.46
CA GLY A 15 -0.46 13.70 3.54
C GLY A 15 -0.71 14.55 2.31
N TYR A 16 0.31 15.28 1.90
CA TYR A 16 0.21 16.17 0.74
C TYR A 16 0.50 15.42 -0.56
N LEU A 17 -0.32 15.62 -1.57
CA LEU A 17 -0.16 14.92 -2.85
C LEU A 17 1.18 15.18 -3.51
N TYR A 18 1.71 16.39 -3.39
CA TYR A 18 2.99 16.71 -4.01
C TYR A 18 4.18 15.98 -3.38
N GLN A 19 4.01 15.43 -2.18
CA GLN A 19 5.06 14.67 -1.49
C GLN A 19 5.00 13.18 -1.80
N THR A 20 4.03 12.74 -2.57
CA THR A 20 3.80 11.34 -2.88
C THR A 20 5.04 10.62 -3.42
N PRO A 21 5.76 11.16 -4.41
CA PRO A 21 6.91 10.44 -4.97
C PRO A 21 8.02 10.20 -3.94
N GLN A 22 8.20 11.10 -3.01
CA GLN A 22 9.18 10.95 -1.95
C GLN A 22 8.68 10.04 -0.85
N ASN A 23 7.42 10.23 -0.47
CA ASN A 23 6.87 9.53 0.68
C ASN A 23 6.66 8.04 0.44
N ILE A 24 6.33 7.64 -0.79
CA ILE A 24 6.09 6.22 -1.07
C ILE A 24 7.37 5.39 -1.02
N ARG A 25 8.52 5.97 -1.37
CA ARG A 25 9.78 5.24 -1.42
C ARG A 25 10.22 4.80 -0.03
N GLY A 26 10.65 3.56 0.07
CA GLY A 26 11.11 2.98 1.32
C GLY A 26 10.50 1.62 1.56
N THR A 27 10.78 1.08 2.73
CA THR A 27 10.27 -0.20 3.16
C THR A 27 9.18 -0.01 4.19
N TRP A 28 8.07 -0.70 3.98
CA TRP A 28 6.86 -0.57 4.78
C TRP A 28 6.48 -1.91 5.39
N GLU A 29 6.06 -1.88 6.64
CA GLU A 29 5.48 -3.04 7.33
C GLU A 29 3.97 -2.88 7.44
N TYR A 30 3.27 -4.01 7.44
CA TYR A 30 1.82 -4.02 7.63
C TYR A 30 1.52 -3.80 9.11
N GLU A 31 0.62 -2.86 9.40
CA GLU A 31 0.21 -2.53 10.76
C GLU A 31 -1.20 -3.00 11.06
N GLU A 32 -2.09 -2.87 10.08
CA GLU A 32 -3.49 -3.26 10.24
C GLU A 32 -4.08 -3.65 8.89
N VAL A 33 -4.85 -4.73 8.90
CA VAL A 33 -5.56 -5.20 7.71
C VAL A 33 -7.02 -5.43 8.09
N VAL A 34 -7.92 -4.83 7.31
CA VAL A 34 -9.37 -4.97 7.48
C VAL A 34 -9.91 -5.58 6.20
N GLU A 35 -10.43 -6.81 6.28
CA GLU A 35 -11.02 -7.50 5.13
C GLU A 35 -12.53 -7.41 5.18
N ASN A 36 -13.15 -6.95 4.10
CA ASN A 36 -14.60 -6.85 3.98
C ASN A 36 -15.25 -6.16 5.19
N HIS A 37 -14.62 -5.05 5.65
CA HIS A 37 -15.07 -4.24 6.77
C HIS A 37 -14.99 -4.95 8.12
N GLN A 38 -14.25 -6.07 8.19
CA GLN A 38 -14.01 -6.80 9.43
C GLN A 38 -12.51 -6.79 9.74
N PRO A 39 -12.11 -6.33 10.92
CA PRO A 39 -10.70 -6.40 11.30
C PRO A 39 -10.22 -7.84 11.29
N MET A 40 -9.02 -8.04 10.74
CA MET A 40 -8.42 -9.37 10.71
C MET A 40 -8.06 -9.78 12.14
N ASP A 41 -8.30 -11.03 12.49
CA ASP A 41 -7.93 -11.53 13.81
C ASP A 41 -6.41 -11.61 13.96
N ASP A 42 -5.94 -11.58 15.21
CA ASP A 42 -4.51 -11.51 15.50
C ASP A 42 -3.73 -12.71 14.96
N SER A 43 -4.29 -13.90 15.01
CA SER A 43 -3.58 -15.10 14.55
C SER A 43 -3.42 -15.11 13.04
N THR A 44 -4.42 -14.65 12.31
CA THR A 44 -4.35 -14.55 10.85
C THR A 44 -3.37 -13.46 10.43
N PHE A 45 -3.41 -12.32 11.12
CA PHE A 45 -2.47 -11.23 10.84
C PHE A 45 -1.03 -11.68 11.12
N GLU A 46 -0.82 -12.35 12.24
CA GLU A 46 0.51 -12.88 12.61
C GLU A 46 1.04 -13.82 11.53
N ALA A 47 0.20 -14.71 11.04
CA ALA A 47 0.61 -15.71 10.05
C ALA A 47 0.89 -15.12 8.67
N ARG A 48 0.13 -14.10 8.26
CA ARG A 48 0.19 -13.57 6.90
C ARG A 48 1.00 -12.30 6.73
N TYR A 49 0.92 -11.39 7.69
CA TYR A 49 1.41 -10.02 7.49
C TYR A 49 2.46 -9.55 8.47
N ARG A 50 2.49 -10.08 9.69
CA ARG A 50 3.34 -9.55 10.76
C ARG A 50 4.81 -9.40 10.38
N HIS A 51 5.34 -10.37 9.65
CA HIS A 51 6.75 -10.39 9.29
C HIS A 51 6.99 -10.08 7.81
N SER A 52 5.93 -9.67 7.10
CA SER A 52 6.02 -9.32 5.69
C SER A 52 6.23 -7.83 5.52
N SER A 53 6.74 -7.43 4.35
CA SER A 53 7.02 -6.03 4.07
C SER A 53 6.93 -5.78 2.57
N VAL A 54 6.87 -4.51 2.21
CA VAL A 54 6.96 -4.09 0.81
C VAL A 54 7.94 -2.94 0.70
N THR A 55 8.80 -2.99 -0.31
CA THR A 55 9.76 -1.93 -0.60
C THR A 55 9.40 -1.28 -1.93
N PHE A 56 9.16 0.03 -1.90
CA PHE A 56 8.96 0.82 -3.12
C PHE A 56 10.26 1.52 -3.45
N GLU A 57 10.77 1.27 -4.64
CA GLU A 57 12.05 1.78 -5.09
C GLU A 57 11.87 2.84 -6.17
N ARG A 58 12.93 3.56 -6.48
CA ARG A 58 12.92 4.50 -7.59
C ARG A 58 12.72 3.72 -8.89
N GLY A 59 12.20 4.39 -9.91
CA GLY A 59 12.00 3.74 -11.20
C GLY A 59 10.77 2.86 -11.25
N SER A 60 9.79 3.10 -10.36
CA SER A 60 8.51 2.41 -10.37
C SER A 60 8.58 0.92 -10.06
N SER A 61 9.59 0.51 -9.32
CA SER A 61 9.80 -0.90 -8.96
C SER A 61 9.36 -1.14 -7.52
N ALA A 62 8.71 -2.26 -7.26
CA ALA A 62 8.31 -2.64 -5.91
C ALA A 62 8.63 -4.10 -5.66
N VAL A 63 9.02 -4.43 -4.44
CA VAL A 63 9.31 -5.80 -4.04
C VAL A 63 8.51 -6.11 -2.78
N PHE A 64 7.68 -7.14 -2.88
CA PHE A 64 6.88 -7.62 -1.77
C PHE A 64 7.60 -8.82 -1.15
N HIS A 65 7.96 -8.69 0.11
CA HIS A 65 8.61 -9.77 0.87
C HIS A 65 7.55 -10.40 1.77
N TRP A 66 7.20 -11.64 1.45
CA TRP A 66 6.23 -12.40 2.22
C TRP A 66 6.94 -13.40 3.11
N LYS A 67 6.68 -13.33 4.40
CA LYS A 67 7.18 -14.31 5.35
C LYS A 67 5.98 -14.91 6.08
N ILE A 68 5.55 -16.06 5.60
CA ILE A 68 4.33 -16.70 6.05
C ILE A 68 4.68 -17.83 7.00
N GLN A 69 4.08 -17.80 8.21
CA GLN A 69 4.25 -18.86 9.23
C GLN A 69 5.72 -19.17 9.58
N ASP A 70 6.55 -18.13 9.61
CA ASP A 70 7.96 -18.21 10.01
C ASP A 70 8.85 -19.11 9.17
N SER A 71 8.30 -19.90 8.27
CA SER A 71 9.08 -20.90 7.53
C SER A 71 9.07 -20.67 6.01
N ILE A 72 8.13 -19.89 5.48
CA ILE A 72 8.02 -19.66 4.04
C ILE A 72 8.34 -18.21 3.74
N GLU A 73 9.40 -18.00 2.97
CA GLU A 73 9.76 -16.67 2.50
C GLU A 73 9.62 -16.64 1.00
N GLN A 74 8.90 -15.65 0.50
CA GLN A 74 8.69 -15.44 -0.92
C GLN A 74 8.90 -13.98 -1.26
N GLU A 75 9.34 -13.72 -2.48
CA GLU A 75 9.51 -12.39 -3.02
C GLU A 75 8.64 -12.25 -4.26
N GLU A 76 7.84 -11.21 -4.31
CA GLU A 76 7.10 -10.87 -5.51
C GLU A 76 7.56 -9.52 -6.02
N HIS A 77 7.89 -9.44 -7.29
CA HIS A 77 8.30 -8.21 -7.94
C HIS A 77 7.12 -7.60 -8.66
N ALA A 78 7.04 -6.28 -8.62
CA ALA A 78 5.94 -5.55 -9.23
C ALA A 78 6.43 -4.21 -9.76
N SER A 79 5.63 -3.62 -10.62
CA SER A 79 5.78 -2.23 -11.03
C SER A 79 4.64 -1.44 -10.42
N TYR A 80 4.88 -0.15 -10.13
CA TYR A 80 3.83 0.69 -9.60
C TYR A 80 3.81 2.04 -10.30
N VAL A 81 2.62 2.61 -10.41
CA VAL A 81 2.44 3.93 -10.99
C VAL A 81 1.22 4.60 -10.35
N PHE A 82 1.35 5.88 -10.04
CA PHE A 82 0.22 6.67 -9.57
C PHE A 82 -0.56 7.21 -10.76
N ASN A 83 -1.88 7.35 -10.59
CA ASN A 83 -2.69 8.03 -11.61
C ASN A 83 -2.35 9.52 -11.63
N TYR A 84 -2.93 10.25 -12.58
CA TYR A 84 -2.59 11.67 -12.81
C TYR A 84 -2.65 12.52 -11.55
N ASN A 85 -3.73 12.39 -10.76
CA ASN A 85 -3.91 13.20 -9.56
C ASN A 85 -3.38 12.53 -8.28
N LYS A 86 -2.70 11.39 -8.42
CA LYS A 86 -2.04 10.67 -7.32
C LYS A 86 -2.97 10.15 -6.23
N THR A 87 -4.25 10.00 -6.55
CA THR A 87 -5.22 9.44 -5.61
C THR A 87 -5.29 7.92 -5.64
N LYS A 88 -4.76 7.32 -6.71
CA LYS A 88 -4.75 5.87 -6.88
C LYS A 88 -3.38 5.38 -7.27
N LEU A 89 -3.01 4.23 -6.74
CA LEU A 89 -1.77 3.55 -7.06
C LEU A 89 -2.09 2.26 -7.79
N CYS A 90 -1.59 2.12 -9.00
CA CYS A 90 -1.72 0.90 -9.77
C CYS A 90 -0.49 0.04 -9.54
N VAL A 91 -0.70 -1.21 -9.13
CA VAL A 91 0.38 -2.16 -8.85
C VAL A 91 0.20 -3.35 -9.78
N ILE A 92 1.24 -3.64 -10.56
CA ILE A 92 1.22 -4.71 -11.55
C ILE A 92 2.30 -5.72 -11.18
N PHE A 93 1.88 -6.92 -10.80
CA PHE A 93 2.80 -7.98 -10.42
C PHE A 93 3.40 -8.64 -11.66
N ASP A 94 4.72 -8.91 -11.62
CA ASP A 94 5.47 -9.40 -12.77
C ASP A 94 5.21 -10.87 -13.09
N ALA A 95 4.75 -11.65 -12.13
CA ALA A 95 4.51 -13.07 -12.34
C ALA A 95 3.37 -13.33 -13.31
N TYR A 96 3.47 -14.40 -14.08
CA TYR A 96 2.43 -14.78 -15.04
C TYR A 96 1.36 -15.63 -14.36
N PRO A 97 0.07 -15.40 -14.62
CA PRO A 97 -0.46 -14.26 -15.38
C PRO A 97 -0.28 -12.95 -14.62
N LEU A 98 -0.09 -11.86 -15.36
CA LEU A 98 0.07 -10.55 -14.75
C LEU A 98 -1.17 -10.22 -13.93
N ASP A 99 -0.95 -9.80 -12.70
CA ASP A 99 -2.02 -9.41 -11.79
C ASP A 99 -1.91 -7.92 -11.53
N GLU A 100 -2.98 -7.19 -11.81
CA GLU A 100 -3.03 -5.75 -11.64
C GLU A 100 -4.01 -5.40 -10.55
N GLN A 101 -3.56 -4.58 -9.60
CA GLN A 101 -4.40 -4.09 -8.50
C GLN A 101 -4.40 -2.57 -8.53
N VAL A 102 -5.55 -1.99 -8.19
CA VAL A 102 -5.68 -0.54 -8.05
C VAL A 102 -5.98 -0.25 -6.58
N TRP A 103 -5.08 0.51 -5.96
CA TRP A 103 -5.19 0.87 -4.56
C TRP A 103 -5.62 2.33 -4.45
N VAL A 104 -6.72 2.58 -3.77
CA VAL A 104 -7.15 3.95 -3.48
C VAL A 104 -6.38 4.43 -2.27
N VAL A 105 -5.62 5.51 -2.43
CA VAL A 105 -4.77 6.02 -1.37
C VAL A 105 -5.58 6.92 -0.45
N ASN A 106 -5.64 6.58 0.82
CA ASN A 106 -6.39 7.34 1.83
C ASN A 106 -5.47 8.22 2.67
N LYS A 107 -4.23 7.79 2.86
CA LYS A 107 -3.24 8.56 3.61
C LYS A 107 -1.85 8.17 3.11
N LEU A 108 -1.00 9.16 2.89
CA LEU A 108 0.41 8.90 2.58
C LEU A 108 1.26 10.04 3.13
N THR A 109 1.97 9.74 4.19
CA THR A 109 2.92 10.64 4.82
C THR A 109 4.30 9.97 4.78
N LYS A 110 5.29 10.60 5.36
CA LYS A 110 6.63 9.99 5.42
C LYS A 110 6.67 8.72 6.28
N ASP A 111 5.66 8.52 7.14
CA ASP A 111 5.64 7.41 8.10
C ASP A 111 4.47 6.45 7.92
N GLU A 112 3.38 6.88 7.31
CA GLU A 112 2.15 6.09 7.24
C GLU A 112 1.59 6.06 5.82
N PHE A 113 1.10 4.87 5.43
CA PHE A 113 0.48 4.65 4.12
C PHE A 113 -0.77 3.81 4.32
N TRP A 114 -1.93 4.42 4.09
CA TRP A 114 -3.23 3.76 4.22
C TRP A 114 -3.90 3.71 2.87
N PHE A 115 -4.35 2.53 2.48
CA PHE A 115 -5.02 2.38 1.19
C PHE A 115 -6.12 1.33 1.24
N SER A 116 -7.01 1.40 0.26
CA SER A 116 -8.10 0.45 0.10
C SER A 116 -7.99 -0.19 -1.27
N CYS A 117 -8.23 -1.49 -1.34
CA CYS A 117 -8.19 -2.24 -2.58
C CYS A 117 -9.45 -3.09 -2.71
N VAL A 118 -10.13 -2.98 -3.85
CA VAL A 118 -11.27 -3.84 -4.17
C VAL A 118 -10.75 -4.99 -5.03
N LEU A 119 -10.82 -6.20 -4.50
CA LEU A 119 -10.29 -7.39 -5.18
C LEU A 119 -11.36 -8.04 -6.07
N SER A 120 -12.62 -7.92 -5.69
CA SER A 120 -13.76 -8.42 -6.46
C SER A 120 -15.03 -7.71 -5.97
N ASP A 121 -16.18 -8.05 -6.55
CA ASP A 121 -17.45 -7.44 -6.13
C ASP A 121 -17.75 -7.67 -4.65
N ASP A 122 -17.26 -8.77 -4.10
CA ASP A 122 -17.54 -9.16 -2.72
C ASP A 122 -16.35 -9.04 -1.79
N GLU A 123 -15.17 -8.65 -2.33
CA GLU A 123 -13.94 -8.62 -1.54
C GLU A 123 -13.27 -7.26 -1.60
N SER A 124 -13.05 -6.67 -0.45
CA SER A 124 -12.27 -5.44 -0.32
C SER A 124 -11.32 -5.55 0.87
N VAL A 125 -10.22 -4.83 0.79
CA VAL A 125 -9.20 -4.84 1.84
C VAL A 125 -8.77 -3.41 2.10
N ASP A 126 -8.75 -3.02 3.37
CA ASP A 126 -8.18 -1.75 3.80
C ASP A 126 -6.90 -2.06 4.56
N MET A 127 -5.82 -1.41 4.19
CA MET A 127 -4.50 -1.67 4.79
C MET A 127 -3.89 -0.40 5.35
N LYS A 128 -3.23 -0.56 6.48
CA LYS A 128 -2.42 0.51 7.07
C LYS A 128 -1.01 -0.02 7.23
N LEU A 129 -0.05 0.71 6.66
CA LEU A 129 1.36 0.37 6.69
C LEU A 129 2.13 1.50 7.36
N LYS A 130 3.24 1.14 7.98
CA LYS A 130 4.16 2.12 8.56
C LYS A 130 5.54 1.94 7.95
N LYS A 131 6.26 3.03 7.78
CA LYS A 131 7.59 3.00 7.18
C LYS A 131 8.62 2.59 8.23
N ILE A 132 9.46 1.63 7.85
CA ILE A 132 10.53 1.14 8.73
C ILE A 132 11.91 1.51 8.20
N ALA A 133 12.04 1.82 6.89
CA ALA A 133 13.31 2.24 6.32
C ALA A 133 13.07 3.13 5.11
N LYS A 134 13.90 4.15 4.95
CA LYS A 134 13.83 5.04 3.79
C LYS A 134 14.69 4.49 2.66
N LYS A 135 14.32 4.85 1.45
CA LYS A 135 15.09 4.47 0.26
C LYS A 135 15.67 5.69 -0.47
#